data_98b5870e0693b2be63a978fd13c97410
#
_entry.id   98b5870e0693b2be63a978fd13c97410
#
_cell.length_a   1.000
_cell.length_b   1.000
_cell.length_c   1.000
_cell.angle_alpha   90.00
_cell.angle_beta   90.00
_cell.angle_gamma   90.00
#
_symmetry.space_group_name_H-M   'P 1'
#
loop_
_entity.id
_entity.type
_entity.pdbx_description
1 polymer ?
#
loop_
_entity_poly.entity_id
_entity_poly.type
_entity_poly.pdbx_seq_one_letter_code
_entity_poly.pdbx_strand_id
1 'polypeptide(L)'
;MALVQQELDQWLDQVDYSYLNSAQYIPSEFALLFAAFIKLVNGDAGESHKTPPVHLAMLDKVVSSNSDYIANLCFRGAAKTTLFMEYFCLFIACFGYLEGLGKIDGMIYVSDSMDNGVKSARKNIEFRYNNSEFLQEWIPEAKFTDNYLEFKNKEGHMLGVKMFGAKTGLRGTKIFGKRPVLCVLDDLISDDDSKSKVSMDAIKDTVYKGVNHALDPTRRKVIFNGTPFNKDDILIEAVESGAWDVNVWPVCERFPCSEEEFCGAWEDRFSYKYVKEQYEMAVKTGKVAGFMQELMLRITSEEERLVQEADIRWYSKAKLLNSKHLYNYYITTDFATSKKQSADFSVIFVWAYNANGDWLWVDGVVERQQMDKNIDDLFRLVQIYNPQAVGVEVTGQQNAFIQWLQKEMIDRNVWFNFASSSKTGEPGIRPDTDKLSRFNLVVPWFKAGKFYYPMEMKESKIIGIYHGQLRLATQSGLKGKDDCIDGTSQLAYFKPWKPSAGMNSGEVTVDPWGDDDDNSTGVNALDNYIV
;
A
#
# COMPACT_ATOMS: atom_id res chain seq x y z
N MET A 1 0.53 9.17 17.21
CA MET A 1 0.81 8.04 16.30
C MET A 1 -0.37 7.69 15.39
N ALA A 2 -1.59 7.48 15.90
CA ALA A 2 -2.77 7.26 15.02
C ALA A 2 -3.11 8.48 14.13
N LEU A 3 -2.88 9.69 14.58
CA LEU A 3 -3.11 10.93 13.82
C LEU A 3 -2.27 11.03 12.54
N VAL A 4 -1.04 10.59 12.59
CA VAL A 4 -0.04 10.71 11.52
C VAL A 4 -0.36 9.88 10.28
N GLN A 5 -0.69 8.62 10.50
CA GLN A 5 -1.09 7.73 9.40
C GLN A 5 -2.42 8.19 8.80
N GLN A 6 -3.28 8.74 9.62
CA GLN A 6 -4.55 9.33 9.18
C GLN A 6 -4.32 10.54 8.26
N GLU A 7 -3.28 11.34 8.50
CA GLU A 7 -2.92 12.45 7.63
C GLU A 7 -2.38 11.96 6.26
N LEU A 8 -1.46 10.99 6.23
CA LEU A 8 -0.97 10.43 4.97
C LEU A 8 -2.10 9.75 4.17
N ASP A 9 -2.95 8.98 4.85
CA ASP A 9 -4.10 8.34 4.20
C ASP A 9 -5.08 9.39 3.64
N GLN A 10 -5.29 10.53 4.31
CA GLN A 10 -6.08 11.65 3.78
C GLN A 10 -5.45 12.26 2.50
N TRP A 11 -4.14 12.41 2.44
CA TRP A 11 -3.46 12.88 1.24
C TRP A 11 -3.59 11.88 0.09
N LEU A 12 -3.44 10.58 0.38
CA LEU A 12 -3.59 9.51 -0.61
C LEU A 12 -5.02 9.43 -1.16
N ASP A 13 -6.03 9.67 -0.33
CA ASP A 13 -7.43 9.63 -0.75
C ASP A 13 -7.85 10.89 -1.55
N GLN A 14 -7.03 11.94 -1.57
CA GLN A 14 -7.23 13.16 -2.38
C GLN A 14 -6.55 13.10 -3.75
N VAL A 15 -5.76 12.05 -4.03
CA VAL A 15 -5.11 11.87 -5.33
C VAL A 15 -6.16 11.68 -6.41
N ASP A 16 -6.12 12.51 -7.44
CA ASP A 16 -7.06 12.52 -8.57
C ASP A 16 -6.28 12.54 -9.90
N TYR A 17 -5.88 11.37 -10.35
CA TYR A 17 -5.23 11.22 -11.65
C TYR A 17 -6.23 11.29 -12.80
N SER A 18 -7.51 11.04 -12.56
CA SER A 18 -8.56 11.20 -13.56
C SER A 18 -8.65 12.65 -13.99
N TYR A 19 -8.54 13.59 -13.05
CA TYR A 19 -8.43 15.01 -13.36
C TYR A 19 -7.13 15.35 -14.08
N LEU A 20 -5.97 14.89 -13.59
CA LEU A 20 -4.68 15.20 -14.21
C LEU A 20 -4.55 14.65 -15.63
N ASN A 21 -5.14 13.49 -15.91
CA ASN A 21 -5.12 12.88 -17.23
C ASN A 21 -6.22 13.43 -18.16
N SER A 22 -7.08 14.32 -17.65
CA SER A 22 -8.17 14.93 -18.43
C SER A 22 -7.72 16.20 -19.17
N ALA A 23 -8.52 16.63 -20.16
CA ALA A 23 -8.32 17.90 -20.84
C ALA A 23 -8.63 19.14 -19.96
N GLN A 24 -9.09 18.96 -18.74
CA GLN A 24 -9.37 20.04 -17.79
C GLN A 24 -8.11 20.49 -17.03
N TYR A 25 -7.13 19.62 -16.89
CA TYR A 25 -5.85 19.97 -16.30
C TYR A 25 -5.01 20.78 -17.28
N ILE A 26 -4.68 22.00 -16.89
CA ILE A 26 -3.84 22.92 -17.66
C ILE A 26 -2.54 23.12 -16.87
N PRO A 27 -1.42 22.53 -17.34
CA PRO A 27 -0.11 22.74 -16.72
C PRO A 27 0.32 24.21 -16.77
N SER A 28 1.14 24.62 -15.81
CA SER A 28 1.75 25.95 -15.82
C SER A 28 2.65 26.16 -17.04
N GLU A 29 2.90 27.42 -17.38
CA GLU A 29 3.84 27.78 -18.45
C GLU A 29 5.22 27.20 -18.18
N PHE A 30 5.67 27.20 -16.92
CA PHE A 30 6.92 26.57 -16.50
C PHE A 30 6.96 25.08 -16.80
N ALA A 31 5.91 24.33 -16.43
CA ALA A 31 5.87 22.88 -16.67
C ALA A 31 5.88 22.54 -18.16
N LEU A 32 5.15 23.32 -18.98
CA LEU A 32 5.14 23.15 -20.44
C LEU A 32 6.50 23.50 -21.07
N LEU A 33 7.14 24.56 -20.62
CA LEU A 33 8.50 24.95 -21.06
C LEU A 33 9.51 23.86 -20.67
N PHE A 34 9.38 23.30 -19.48
CA PHE A 34 10.25 22.22 -19.01
C PHE A 34 10.06 20.93 -19.82
N ALA A 35 8.82 20.57 -20.16
CA ALA A 35 8.55 19.43 -21.04
C ALA A 35 9.13 19.63 -22.45
N ALA A 36 9.03 20.84 -22.99
CA ALA A 36 9.66 21.20 -24.25
C ALA A 36 11.19 21.11 -24.17
N PHE A 37 11.78 21.53 -23.04
CA PHE A 37 13.22 21.40 -22.77
C PHE A 37 13.65 19.93 -22.75
N ILE A 38 12.92 19.03 -22.05
CA ILE A 38 13.21 17.59 -22.07
C ILE A 38 13.25 17.05 -23.50
N LYS A 39 12.28 17.45 -24.33
CA LYS A 39 12.22 17.05 -25.74
C LYS A 39 13.42 17.56 -26.54
N LEU A 40 13.84 18.80 -26.32
CA LEU A 40 15.02 19.35 -27.00
C LEU A 40 16.31 18.67 -26.57
N VAL A 41 16.46 18.36 -25.27
CA VAL A 41 17.64 17.66 -24.73
C VAL A 41 17.79 16.26 -25.35
N ASN A 42 16.68 15.55 -25.51
CA ASN A 42 16.69 14.18 -26.01
C ASN A 42 16.78 14.12 -27.56
N GLY A 43 16.34 15.15 -28.28
CA GLY A 43 16.31 15.15 -29.73
C GLY A 43 15.60 13.92 -30.29
N ASP A 44 16.22 13.29 -31.31
CA ASP A 44 15.71 12.07 -31.95
C ASP A 44 15.97 10.79 -31.11
N ALA A 45 16.86 10.85 -30.13
CA ALA A 45 17.18 9.75 -29.21
C ALA A 45 16.33 9.76 -27.94
N GLY A 46 15.10 10.30 -28.01
CA GLY A 46 14.22 10.58 -26.86
C GLY A 46 13.99 9.42 -25.92
N GLU A 47 13.44 9.75 -24.76
CA GLU A 47 12.97 8.76 -23.78
C GLU A 47 11.92 7.85 -24.41
N SER A 48 11.91 6.57 -24.02
CA SER A 48 10.96 5.57 -24.55
C SER A 48 9.51 5.84 -24.17
N HIS A 49 9.27 6.74 -23.22
CA HIS A 49 7.95 7.10 -22.73
C HIS A 49 7.72 8.61 -22.76
N LYS A 50 6.48 9.02 -22.99
CA LYS A 50 6.08 10.43 -22.94
C LYS A 50 6.20 10.97 -21.52
N THR A 51 6.45 12.28 -21.38
CA THR A 51 6.36 12.98 -20.10
C THR A 51 4.91 12.90 -19.60
N PRO A 52 4.64 12.24 -18.47
CA PRO A 52 3.26 12.05 -18.00
C PRO A 52 2.72 13.33 -17.33
N PRO A 53 1.39 13.52 -17.27
CA PRO A 53 0.76 14.64 -16.58
C PRO A 53 1.20 14.78 -15.12
N VAL A 54 1.46 13.68 -14.41
CA VAL A 54 1.96 13.71 -13.03
C VAL A 54 3.29 14.46 -12.90
N HIS A 55 4.20 14.35 -13.87
CA HIS A 55 5.47 15.10 -13.86
C HIS A 55 5.22 16.60 -14.06
N LEU A 56 4.25 16.96 -14.90
CA LEU A 56 3.85 18.36 -15.08
C LEU A 56 3.25 18.91 -13.78
N ALA A 57 2.39 18.15 -13.11
CA ALA A 57 1.84 18.52 -11.81
C ALA A 57 2.90 18.66 -10.71
N MET A 58 3.90 17.78 -10.70
CA MET A 58 5.05 17.91 -9.78
C MET A 58 5.83 19.21 -10.03
N LEU A 59 6.04 19.57 -11.29
CA LEU A 59 6.72 20.82 -11.67
C LEU A 59 5.87 22.04 -11.33
N ASP A 60 4.56 21.98 -11.54
CA ASP A 60 3.62 23.04 -11.14
C ASP A 60 3.73 23.33 -9.64
N LYS A 61 3.82 22.28 -8.82
CA LYS A 61 3.99 22.43 -7.37
C LYS A 61 5.27 23.16 -7.00
N VAL A 62 6.36 22.99 -7.76
CA VAL A 62 7.63 23.70 -7.50
C VAL A 62 7.47 25.22 -7.63
N VAL A 63 6.72 25.69 -8.62
CA VAL A 63 6.57 27.15 -8.89
C VAL A 63 5.34 27.75 -8.21
N SER A 64 4.27 26.98 -7.99
CA SER A 64 3.05 27.47 -7.35
C SER A 64 3.11 27.47 -5.81
N SER A 65 3.99 26.67 -5.21
CA SER A 65 4.12 26.59 -3.76
C SER A 65 4.75 27.85 -3.17
N ASN A 66 4.06 28.42 -2.18
CA ASN A 66 4.59 29.53 -1.37
C ASN A 66 5.57 29.06 -0.29
N SER A 67 5.73 27.75 -0.09
CA SER A 67 6.68 27.19 0.88
C SER A 67 8.09 27.16 0.31
N ASP A 68 9.08 27.44 1.17
CA ASP A 68 10.49 27.19 0.87
C ASP A 68 10.80 25.67 0.80
N TYR A 69 9.93 24.83 1.35
CA TYR A 69 10.13 23.40 1.53
C TYR A 69 8.99 22.61 0.87
N ILE A 70 9.35 21.78 -0.11
CA ILE A 70 8.41 20.92 -0.85
C ILE A 70 8.83 19.47 -0.64
N ALA A 71 7.92 18.61 -0.21
CA ALA A 71 8.14 17.18 -0.07
C ALA A 71 7.26 16.41 -1.06
N ASN A 72 7.88 15.61 -1.92
CA ASN A 72 7.22 14.74 -2.88
C ASN A 72 7.40 13.27 -2.46
N LEU A 73 6.33 12.66 -1.95
CA LEU A 73 6.26 11.23 -1.72
C LEU A 73 5.86 10.56 -3.02
N CYS A 74 6.79 9.85 -3.63
CA CYS A 74 6.60 9.27 -4.96
C CYS A 74 6.71 7.75 -4.91
N PHE A 75 5.92 7.06 -5.73
CA PHE A 75 6.08 5.63 -5.91
C PHE A 75 7.45 5.28 -6.50
N ARG A 76 7.92 4.05 -6.26
CA ARG A 76 9.20 3.57 -6.81
C ARG A 76 9.10 3.45 -8.33
N GLY A 77 10.03 4.09 -9.04
CA GLY A 77 10.06 4.14 -10.50
C GLY A 77 9.36 5.36 -11.11
N ALA A 78 8.87 6.31 -10.31
CA ALA A 78 8.28 7.58 -10.77
C ALA A 78 9.27 8.50 -11.53
N ALA A 79 10.51 8.09 -11.73
CA ALA A 79 11.58 8.86 -12.38
C ALA A 79 11.89 10.22 -11.72
N LYS A 80 11.69 10.32 -10.39
CA LYS A 80 11.90 11.54 -9.61
C LYS A 80 13.34 12.09 -9.71
N THR A 81 14.37 11.22 -9.63
CA THR A 81 15.78 11.60 -9.82
C THR A 81 16.01 12.16 -11.21
N THR A 82 15.49 11.49 -12.24
CA THR A 82 15.58 11.94 -13.64
C THR A 82 14.95 13.32 -13.82
N LEU A 83 13.77 13.53 -13.24
CA LEU A 83 13.05 14.81 -13.35
C LEU A 83 13.75 15.92 -12.54
N PHE A 84 13.94 15.73 -11.22
CA PHE A 84 14.34 16.78 -10.29
C PHE A 84 15.85 16.93 -10.09
N MET A 85 16.66 16.00 -10.58
CA MET A 85 18.11 16.18 -10.56
C MET A 85 18.67 16.26 -11.97
N GLU A 86 18.43 15.28 -12.84
CA GLU A 86 19.12 15.26 -14.13
C GLU A 86 18.63 16.41 -15.04
N TYR A 87 17.35 16.43 -15.39
CA TYR A 87 16.80 17.48 -16.26
C TYR A 87 16.72 18.85 -15.56
N PHE A 88 16.34 18.86 -14.27
CA PHE A 88 16.19 20.13 -13.56
C PHE A 88 17.54 20.84 -13.38
N CYS A 89 18.60 20.13 -13.07
CA CYS A 89 19.96 20.67 -13.03
C CYS A 89 20.38 21.26 -14.37
N LEU A 90 20.15 20.54 -15.47
CA LEU A 90 20.50 20.99 -16.82
C LEU A 90 19.62 22.17 -17.27
N PHE A 91 18.34 22.20 -16.89
CA PHE A 91 17.46 23.34 -17.13
C PHE A 91 18.00 24.61 -16.45
N ILE A 92 18.35 24.50 -15.16
CA ILE A 92 18.93 25.63 -14.43
C ILE A 92 20.29 26.02 -15.02
N ALA A 93 21.08 25.06 -15.49
CA ALA A 93 22.36 25.35 -16.16
C ALA A 93 22.16 26.15 -17.47
N CYS A 94 21.11 25.85 -18.25
CA CYS A 94 20.79 26.59 -19.47
C CYS A 94 20.24 27.99 -19.21
N PHE A 95 19.27 28.09 -18.30
CA PHE A 95 18.46 29.31 -18.16
C PHE A 95 18.81 30.16 -16.92
N GLY A 96 19.47 29.58 -15.93
CA GLY A 96 19.95 30.28 -14.72
C GLY A 96 18.88 30.82 -13.79
N TYR A 97 17.61 30.46 -14.00
CA TYR A 97 16.47 31.07 -13.32
C TYR A 97 15.38 30.06 -13.02
N LEU A 98 14.71 30.23 -11.90
CA LEU A 98 13.49 29.51 -11.54
C LEU A 98 12.42 30.52 -11.10
N GLU A 99 11.21 30.38 -11.61
CA GLU A 99 10.06 31.17 -11.20
C GLU A 99 9.83 31.06 -9.69
N GLY A 100 9.53 32.18 -9.04
CA GLY A 100 9.35 32.28 -7.58
C GLY A 100 10.64 32.27 -6.77
N LEU A 101 11.77 31.77 -7.31
CA LEU A 101 13.07 31.76 -6.63
C LEU A 101 14.07 32.78 -7.23
N GLY A 102 13.97 33.07 -8.52
CA GLY A 102 14.86 33.99 -9.22
C GLY A 102 16.14 33.30 -9.71
N LYS A 103 17.23 34.09 -9.82
CA LYS A 103 18.52 33.62 -10.34
C LYS A 103 19.18 32.58 -9.42
N ILE A 104 19.73 31.50 -9.99
CA ILE A 104 20.36 30.40 -9.27
C ILE A 104 21.81 30.24 -9.74
N ASP A 105 22.78 30.70 -8.92
CA ASP A 105 24.21 30.54 -9.17
C ASP A 105 24.77 29.27 -8.48
N GLY A 106 24.04 28.70 -7.51
CA GLY A 106 24.49 27.56 -6.73
C GLY A 106 23.36 26.63 -6.28
N MET A 107 23.60 25.34 -6.40
CA MET A 107 22.68 24.27 -6.04
C MET A 107 23.38 23.21 -5.19
N ILE A 108 22.66 22.62 -4.24
CA ILE A 108 23.06 21.43 -3.49
C ILE A 108 22.21 20.26 -3.94
N TYR A 109 22.83 19.11 -4.11
CA TYR A 109 22.17 17.82 -4.27
C TYR A 109 22.60 16.87 -3.16
N VAL A 110 21.66 16.20 -2.54
CA VAL A 110 21.91 15.18 -1.52
C VAL A 110 21.15 13.90 -1.88
N SER A 111 21.84 12.76 -1.84
CA SER A 111 21.25 11.46 -2.06
C SER A 111 21.75 10.46 -1.00
N ASP A 112 21.29 9.21 -1.04
CA ASP A 112 21.61 8.16 -0.05
C ASP A 112 23.12 8.08 0.25
N SER A 113 23.93 8.00 -0.80
CA SER A 113 25.38 7.86 -0.67
C SER A 113 26.15 8.49 -1.84
N MET A 114 27.45 8.70 -1.61
CA MET A 114 28.37 9.17 -2.65
C MET A 114 28.55 8.14 -3.78
N ASP A 115 28.63 6.87 -3.43
CA ASP A 115 28.95 5.80 -4.38
C ASP A 115 27.76 5.36 -5.23
N ASN A 116 26.53 5.47 -4.72
CA ASN A 116 25.31 5.10 -5.44
C ASN A 116 24.63 6.33 -6.05
N GLY A 117 23.81 7.03 -5.27
CA GLY A 117 22.93 8.07 -5.79
C GLY A 117 23.69 9.25 -6.41
N VAL A 118 24.71 9.78 -5.71
CA VAL A 118 25.51 10.92 -6.22
C VAL A 118 26.24 10.56 -7.51
N LYS A 119 26.97 9.44 -7.49
CA LYS A 119 27.77 9.01 -8.66
C LYS A 119 26.89 8.65 -9.86
N SER A 120 25.73 8.05 -9.61
CA SER A 120 24.75 7.71 -10.65
C SER A 120 24.17 8.98 -11.28
N ALA A 121 23.65 9.90 -10.47
CA ALA A 121 23.10 11.17 -10.96
C ALA A 121 24.13 11.97 -11.76
N ARG A 122 25.37 12.09 -11.25
CA ARG A 122 26.45 12.75 -11.95
C ARG A 122 26.73 12.15 -13.33
N LYS A 123 26.86 10.82 -13.42
CA LYS A 123 27.11 10.14 -14.69
C LYS A 123 25.97 10.33 -15.69
N ASN A 124 24.73 10.30 -15.23
CA ASN A 124 23.56 10.49 -16.08
C ASN A 124 23.50 11.93 -16.61
N ILE A 125 23.80 12.93 -15.79
CA ILE A 125 23.87 14.34 -16.24
C ILE A 125 24.98 14.51 -17.27
N GLU A 126 26.18 13.97 -17.03
CA GLU A 126 27.31 14.01 -17.95
C GLU A 126 26.97 13.30 -19.27
N PHE A 127 26.30 12.14 -19.21
CA PHE A 127 25.84 11.42 -20.39
C PHE A 127 24.85 12.25 -21.22
N ARG A 128 23.83 12.86 -20.59
CA ARG A 128 22.84 13.71 -21.28
C ARG A 128 23.52 14.91 -21.94
N TYR A 129 24.43 15.56 -21.23
CA TYR A 129 25.19 16.70 -21.77
C TYR A 129 26.01 16.30 -23.00
N ASN A 130 26.75 15.20 -22.91
CA ASN A 130 27.62 14.75 -23.99
C ASN A 130 26.86 14.25 -25.24
N ASN A 131 25.59 13.86 -25.10
CA ASN A 131 24.77 13.33 -26.19
C ASN A 131 23.67 14.30 -26.64
N SER A 132 23.69 15.55 -26.24
CA SER A 132 22.72 16.56 -26.65
C SER A 132 23.41 17.77 -27.29
N GLU A 133 23.24 17.94 -28.60
CA GLU A 133 23.74 19.12 -29.32
C GLU A 133 23.13 20.42 -28.75
N PHE A 134 21.84 20.37 -28.39
CA PHE A 134 21.16 21.49 -27.75
C PHE A 134 21.86 21.91 -26.45
N LEU A 135 22.21 20.97 -25.57
CA LEU A 135 22.91 21.29 -24.31
C LEU A 135 24.31 21.82 -24.54
N GLN A 136 25.06 21.27 -25.50
CA GLN A 136 26.40 21.72 -25.83
C GLN A 136 26.40 23.14 -26.42
N GLU A 137 25.38 23.48 -27.23
CA GLU A 137 25.20 24.85 -27.73
C GLU A 137 24.86 25.84 -26.60
N TRP A 138 23.94 25.46 -25.70
CA TRP A 138 23.48 26.31 -24.63
C TRP A 138 24.47 26.42 -23.46
N ILE A 139 25.27 25.38 -23.21
CA ILE A 139 26.24 25.27 -22.12
C ILE A 139 27.63 25.00 -22.74
N PRO A 140 28.31 26.00 -23.31
CA PRO A 140 29.59 25.80 -24.00
C PRO A 140 30.72 25.36 -23.07
N GLU A 141 30.64 25.60 -21.75
CA GLU A 141 31.65 25.18 -20.79
C GLU A 141 30.99 24.37 -19.68
N ALA A 142 31.39 23.09 -19.54
CA ALA A 142 30.93 22.20 -18.47
C ALA A 142 32.12 21.46 -17.84
N LYS A 143 32.06 21.30 -16.51
CA LYS A 143 33.08 20.57 -15.74
C LYS A 143 32.38 19.57 -14.83
N PHE A 144 32.83 18.31 -14.88
CA PHE A 144 32.32 17.22 -14.08
C PHE A 144 33.44 16.66 -13.20
N THR A 145 33.24 16.71 -11.88
CA THR A 145 34.11 16.04 -10.90
C THR A 145 33.27 15.05 -10.08
N ASP A 146 33.84 14.32 -9.16
CA ASP A 146 33.15 13.29 -8.40
C ASP A 146 31.93 13.81 -7.60
N ASN A 147 32.02 15.03 -7.08
CA ASN A 147 31.00 15.62 -6.22
C ASN A 147 30.71 17.09 -6.52
N TYR A 148 31.22 17.62 -7.63
CA TYR A 148 31.00 19.01 -8.04
C TYR A 148 30.84 19.10 -9.55
N LEU A 149 29.77 19.79 -9.97
CA LEU A 149 29.50 20.13 -11.36
C LEU A 149 29.57 21.66 -11.50
N GLU A 150 30.08 22.11 -12.64
CA GLU A 150 30.10 23.53 -12.97
C GLU A 150 29.73 23.71 -14.43
N PHE A 151 28.81 24.63 -14.68
CA PHE A 151 28.30 24.94 -16.00
C PHE A 151 28.36 26.43 -16.24
N LYS A 152 28.75 26.82 -17.46
CA LYS A 152 28.64 28.18 -17.92
C LYS A 152 27.84 28.21 -19.21
N ASN A 153 26.69 28.91 -19.18
CA ASN A 153 25.85 29.00 -20.37
C ASN A 153 26.35 30.04 -21.38
N LYS A 154 25.77 30.07 -22.57
CA LYS A 154 26.15 31.01 -23.64
C LYS A 154 25.92 32.49 -23.29
N GLU A 155 25.13 32.79 -22.28
CA GLU A 155 24.88 34.15 -21.77
C GLU A 155 25.87 34.54 -20.65
N GLY A 156 26.82 33.66 -20.31
CA GLY A 156 27.84 33.87 -19.27
C GLY A 156 27.36 33.59 -17.85
N HIS A 157 26.15 33.05 -17.68
CA HIS A 157 25.66 32.62 -16.36
C HIS A 157 26.42 31.36 -15.90
N MET A 158 26.83 31.36 -14.63
CA MET A 158 27.53 30.25 -13.99
C MET A 158 26.61 29.53 -13.01
N LEU A 159 26.50 28.19 -13.13
CA LEU A 159 25.89 27.33 -12.14
C LEU A 159 26.92 26.38 -11.56
N GLY A 160 27.06 26.37 -10.24
CA GLY A 160 27.81 25.35 -9.51
C GLY A 160 26.86 24.43 -8.76
N VAL A 161 27.13 23.12 -8.81
CA VAL A 161 26.33 22.10 -8.09
C VAL A 161 27.26 21.29 -7.20
N LYS A 162 27.06 21.35 -5.87
CA LYS A 162 27.74 20.46 -4.92
C LYS A 162 26.85 19.29 -4.55
N MET A 163 27.44 18.11 -4.58
CA MET A 163 26.74 16.85 -4.38
C MET A 163 27.26 16.14 -3.13
N PHE A 164 26.34 15.59 -2.32
CA PHE A 164 26.66 15.02 -1.01
C PHE A 164 25.87 13.71 -0.78
N GLY A 165 26.47 12.79 -0.02
CA GLY A 165 25.72 11.67 0.57
C GLY A 165 24.98 12.13 1.82
N ALA A 166 23.87 11.48 2.14
CA ALA A 166 22.96 11.85 3.21
C ALA A 166 23.57 11.93 4.63
N LYS A 167 24.72 11.30 4.84
CA LYS A 167 25.45 11.31 6.13
C LYS A 167 26.66 12.26 6.11
N THR A 168 26.78 13.08 5.08
CA THR A 168 27.92 13.98 4.91
C THR A 168 27.60 15.38 5.44
N GLY A 169 28.58 16.02 6.10
CA GLY A 169 28.39 17.37 6.62
C GLY A 169 28.28 18.43 5.51
N LEU A 170 27.19 19.21 5.53
CA LEU A 170 26.84 20.23 4.53
C LEU A 170 27.10 21.66 5.01
N ARG A 171 27.30 21.87 6.33
CA ARG A 171 27.34 23.19 6.93
C ARG A 171 28.47 24.02 6.33
N GLY A 172 28.19 25.30 6.10
CA GLY A 172 29.17 26.24 5.57
C GLY A 172 29.48 26.10 4.08
N THR A 173 28.69 25.28 3.34
CA THR A 173 28.83 25.16 1.89
C THR A 173 28.71 26.52 1.22
N LYS A 174 29.68 26.84 0.38
CA LYS A 174 29.69 28.00 -0.51
C LYS A 174 29.99 27.56 -1.94
N ILE A 175 29.34 28.22 -2.89
CA ILE A 175 29.54 28.06 -4.32
C ILE A 175 29.75 29.47 -4.87
N PHE A 176 30.86 29.68 -5.57
CA PHE A 176 31.29 31.01 -6.04
C PHE A 176 31.31 32.08 -4.91
N GLY A 177 31.71 31.67 -3.69
CA GLY A 177 31.77 32.56 -2.53
C GLY A 177 30.42 32.85 -1.86
N LYS A 178 29.27 32.42 -2.41
CA LYS A 178 27.92 32.65 -1.92
C LYS A 178 27.32 31.37 -1.35
N ARG A 179 26.26 31.50 -0.52
CA ARG A 179 25.43 30.36 -0.13
C ARG A 179 24.52 29.96 -1.29
N PRO A 180 24.36 28.67 -1.58
CA PRO A 180 23.43 28.21 -2.58
C PRO A 180 21.99 28.51 -2.16
N VAL A 181 21.10 28.63 -3.14
CA VAL A 181 19.67 28.97 -2.93
C VAL A 181 18.72 27.81 -3.22
N LEU A 182 19.22 26.75 -3.85
CA LEU A 182 18.43 25.57 -4.21
C LEU A 182 19.06 24.32 -3.63
N CYS A 183 18.23 23.45 -3.06
CA CYS A 183 18.63 22.13 -2.60
C CYS A 183 17.64 21.08 -3.11
N VAL A 184 18.16 20.02 -3.71
CA VAL A 184 17.39 18.83 -4.03
C VAL A 184 17.86 17.68 -3.16
N LEU A 185 16.94 17.11 -2.39
CA LEU A 185 17.11 15.91 -1.59
C LEU A 185 16.41 14.77 -2.34
N ASP A 186 17.11 13.66 -2.55
CA ASP A 186 16.61 12.60 -3.41
C ASP A 186 16.96 11.21 -2.84
N ASP A 187 15.93 10.43 -2.51
CA ASP A 187 16.05 9.07 -1.96
C ASP A 187 17.15 8.97 -0.87
N LEU A 188 17.01 9.74 0.21
CA LEU A 188 18.05 9.89 1.24
C LEU A 188 18.30 8.62 2.05
N ILE A 189 17.35 7.70 2.08
CA ILE A 189 17.34 6.50 2.92
C ILE A 189 17.53 5.28 2.03
N SER A 190 18.51 4.45 2.37
CA SER A 190 18.70 3.12 1.78
C SER A 190 17.95 2.04 2.59
N ASP A 191 17.79 0.85 1.99
CA ASP A 191 17.20 -0.31 2.69
C ASP A 191 17.93 -0.64 4.01
N ASP A 192 19.25 -0.45 4.07
CA ASP A 192 20.04 -0.71 5.29
C ASP A 192 19.88 0.42 6.30
N ASP A 193 19.78 1.66 5.86
CA ASP A 193 19.55 2.80 6.75
C ASP A 193 18.20 2.73 7.43
N SER A 194 17.15 2.27 6.71
CA SER A 194 15.80 2.13 7.24
C SER A 194 15.69 1.19 8.44
N LYS A 195 16.65 0.27 8.60
CA LYS A 195 16.73 -0.70 9.70
C LYS A 195 17.52 -0.18 10.91
N SER A 196 18.21 0.96 10.77
CA SER A 196 19.10 1.51 11.79
C SER A 196 18.64 2.88 12.28
N LYS A 197 18.14 2.93 13.50
CA LYS A 197 17.73 4.20 14.13
C LYS A 197 18.87 5.24 14.14
N VAL A 198 20.09 4.82 14.42
CA VAL A 198 21.28 5.71 14.43
C VAL A 198 21.53 6.31 13.05
N SER A 199 21.40 5.51 11.98
CA SER A 199 21.51 5.98 10.60
C SER A 199 20.39 6.96 10.25
N MET A 200 19.16 6.65 10.63
CA MET A 200 18.00 7.52 10.42
C MET A 200 18.16 8.87 11.12
N ASP A 201 18.58 8.87 12.38
CA ASP A 201 18.82 10.10 13.15
C ASP A 201 19.94 10.95 12.53
N ALA A 202 21.02 10.33 12.01
CA ALA A 202 22.10 11.03 11.31
C ALA A 202 21.62 11.69 10.00
N ILE A 203 20.73 11.03 9.24
CA ILE A 203 20.13 11.57 8.03
C ILE A 203 19.21 12.75 8.37
N LYS A 204 18.38 12.62 9.42
CA LYS A 204 17.53 13.71 9.93
C LYS A 204 18.35 14.93 10.33
N ASP A 205 19.45 14.72 11.02
CA ASP A 205 20.38 15.80 11.38
C ASP A 205 20.99 16.48 10.15
N THR A 206 21.28 15.74 9.09
CA THR A 206 21.77 16.31 7.82
C THR A 206 20.74 17.24 7.20
N VAL A 207 19.47 16.85 7.15
CA VAL A 207 18.39 17.67 6.59
C VAL A 207 18.10 18.88 7.48
N TYR A 208 17.77 18.67 8.74
CA TYR A 208 17.29 19.77 9.60
C TYR A 208 18.40 20.70 10.08
N LYS A 209 19.60 20.18 10.34
CA LYS A 209 20.73 20.99 10.81
C LYS A 209 21.74 21.34 9.71
N GLY A 210 21.91 20.44 8.73
CA GLY A 210 22.86 20.60 7.64
C GLY A 210 22.33 21.52 6.55
N VAL A 211 21.26 21.13 5.89
CA VAL A 211 20.68 21.83 4.72
C VAL A 211 20.22 23.24 5.11
N ASN A 212 19.47 23.39 6.19
CA ASN A 212 18.94 24.69 6.62
C ASN A 212 20.04 25.73 6.87
N HIS A 213 21.22 25.31 7.34
CA HIS A 213 22.35 26.20 7.58
C HIS A 213 23.32 26.30 6.41
N ALA A 214 23.19 25.49 5.38
CA ALA A 214 24.00 25.58 4.16
C ALA A 214 23.40 26.59 3.16
N LEU A 215 22.10 26.72 3.11
CA LEU A 215 21.37 27.57 2.17
C LEU A 215 21.36 29.04 2.58
N ASP A 216 21.04 29.91 1.62
CA ASP A 216 20.81 31.34 1.84
C ASP A 216 19.59 31.53 2.77
N PRO A 217 19.70 32.34 3.84
CA PRO A 217 18.63 32.50 4.82
C PRO A 217 17.45 33.33 4.34
N THR A 218 17.63 34.12 3.28
CA THR A 218 16.60 35.05 2.78
C THR A 218 15.89 34.54 1.53
N ARG A 219 16.55 33.66 0.77
CA ARG A 219 16.03 33.15 -0.50
C ARG A 219 16.50 31.71 -0.70
N ARG A 220 15.58 30.77 -0.56
CA ARG A 220 15.89 29.35 -0.70
C ARG A 220 14.69 28.56 -1.18
N LYS A 221 14.95 27.41 -1.77
CA LYS A 221 13.97 26.36 -2.03
C LYS A 221 14.62 24.99 -1.80
N VAL A 222 13.90 24.11 -1.12
CA VAL A 222 14.29 22.73 -0.86
C VAL A 222 13.22 21.83 -1.45
N ILE A 223 13.62 20.94 -2.35
CA ILE A 223 12.75 19.95 -2.97
C ILE A 223 13.22 18.59 -2.48
N PHE A 224 12.36 17.90 -1.73
CA PHE A 224 12.66 16.59 -1.19
C PHE A 224 11.80 15.54 -1.89
N ASN A 225 12.44 14.63 -2.61
CA ASN A 225 11.79 13.56 -3.34
C ASN A 225 12.21 12.21 -2.76
N GLY A 226 11.27 11.30 -2.58
CA GLY A 226 11.60 9.96 -2.12
C GLY A 226 10.41 9.03 -2.12
N THR A 227 10.70 7.74 -1.90
CA THR A 227 9.73 6.71 -1.60
C THR A 227 9.88 6.34 -0.13
N PRO A 228 8.89 6.58 0.74
CA PRO A 228 9.05 6.34 2.17
C PRO A 228 9.17 4.85 2.50
N PHE A 229 10.10 4.49 3.39
CA PHE A 229 10.38 3.11 3.78
C PHE A 229 9.52 2.63 4.95
N ASN A 230 9.38 3.47 5.97
CA ASN A 230 8.66 3.13 7.20
C ASN A 230 8.12 4.41 7.86
N LYS A 231 7.44 4.25 8.99
CA LYS A 231 6.84 5.37 9.73
C LYS A 231 7.85 6.34 10.35
N ASP A 232 9.09 5.90 10.56
CA ASP A 232 10.16 6.73 11.14
C ASP A 232 10.95 7.47 10.04
N ASP A 233 10.55 7.31 8.77
CA ASP A 233 11.15 7.97 7.62
C ASP A 233 11.02 9.50 7.72
N ILE A 234 12.08 10.19 7.35
CA ILE A 234 12.10 11.67 7.36
C ILE A 234 11.05 12.29 6.42
N LEU A 235 10.66 11.60 5.35
CA LEU A 235 9.54 12.03 4.50
C LEU A 235 8.21 11.98 5.24
N ILE A 236 7.99 10.97 6.08
CA ILE A 236 6.80 10.87 6.91
C ILE A 236 6.83 11.96 7.98
N GLU A 237 7.99 12.22 8.59
CA GLU A 237 8.14 13.33 9.54
C GLU A 237 7.90 14.69 8.88
N ALA A 238 8.25 14.85 7.59
CA ALA A 238 7.92 16.07 6.84
C ALA A 238 6.40 16.26 6.69
N VAL A 239 5.65 15.16 6.46
CA VAL A 239 4.17 15.18 6.45
C VAL A 239 3.62 15.61 7.80
N GLU A 240 4.11 14.99 8.88
CA GLU A 240 3.64 15.21 10.25
C GLU A 240 3.89 16.64 10.75
N SER A 241 5.02 17.20 10.37
CA SER A 241 5.46 18.50 10.90
C SER A 241 4.60 19.67 10.45
N GLY A 242 3.87 19.53 9.34
CA GLY A 242 3.15 20.63 8.68
C GLY A 242 4.07 21.78 8.19
N ALA A 243 5.40 21.57 8.23
CA ALA A 243 6.39 22.57 7.82
C ALA A 243 6.71 22.51 6.32
N TRP A 244 6.31 21.46 5.64
CA TRP A 244 6.54 21.21 4.24
C TRP A 244 5.24 21.32 3.44
N ASP A 245 5.32 21.77 2.20
CA ASP A 245 4.26 21.59 1.21
C ASP A 245 4.36 20.14 0.70
N VAL A 246 3.44 19.29 1.13
CA VAL A 246 3.47 17.85 0.90
C VAL A 246 2.65 17.50 -0.33
N ASN A 247 3.24 16.69 -1.20
CA ASN A 247 2.58 16.14 -2.38
C ASN A 247 2.79 14.62 -2.42
N VAL A 248 1.73 13.88 -2.72
CA VAL A 248 1.73 12.42 -2.67
C VAL A 248 1.38 11.87 -4.05
N TRP A 249 2.23 10.99 -4.58
CA TRP A 249 2.17 10.48 -5.94
C TRP A 249 2.29 8.95 -5.95
N PRO A 250 1.21 8.18 -5.62
CA PRO A 250 1.18 6.73 -5.75
C PRO A 250 1.15 6.31 -7.23
N VAL A 251 1.39 5.03 -7.55
CA VAL A 251 1.37 4.53 -8.93
C VAL A 251 0.00 4.63 -9.59
N CYS A 252 -1.06 4.55 -8.80
CA CYS A 252 -2.46 4.75 -9.20
C CYS A 252 -3.28 5.19 -7.99
N GLU A 253 -4.48 5.70 -8.25
CA GLU A 253 -5.37 6.19 -7.18
C GLU A 253 -5.75 5.09 -6.20
N ARG A 254 -6.07 3.91 -6.72
CA ARG A 254 -6.49 2.76 -5.90
C ARG A 254 -6.09 1.43 -6.53
N PHE A 255 -5.60 0.52 -5.70
CA PHE A 255 -5.34 -0.86 -6.08
C PHE A 255 -5.53 -1.80 -4.87
N PRO A 256 -6.11 -3.03 -5.03
CA PRO A 256 -6.60 -3.63 -6.28
C PRO A 256 -7.92 -3.00 -6.78
N CYS A 257 -8.05 -2.94 -8.10
CA CYS A 257 -9.23 -2.44 -8.81
C CYS A 257 -9.43 -3.22 -10.12
N SER A 258 -10.53 -3.00 -10.84
CA SER A 258 -10.70 -3.48 -12.21
C SER A 258 -9.89 -2.63 -13.21
N GLU A 259 -9.73 -3.13 -14.44
CA GLU A 259 -9.03 -2.39 -15.50
C GLU A 259 -9.77 -1.09 -15.88
N GLU A 260 -11.10 -1.12 -15.83
CA GLU A 260 -11.96 0.03 -16.13
C GLU A 260 -11.91 1.12 -15.05
N GLU A 261 -11.58 0.74 -13.82
CA GLU A 261 -11.44 1.65 -12.68
C GLU A 261 -10.00 2.13 -12.47
N PHE A 262 -9.07 1.57 -13.22
CA PHE A 262 -7.67 1.90 -13.05
C PHE A 262 -7.40 3.32 -13.57
N CYS A 263 -6.85 4.15 -12.71
CA CYS A 263 -6.38 5.48 -13.06
C CYS A 263 -4.96 5.64 -12.52
N GLY A 264 -4.00 5.56 -13.44
CA GLY A 264 -2.58 5.54 -13.13
C GLY A 264 -1.91 6.89 -13.26
N ALA A 265 -0.84 7.09 -12.48
CA ALA A 265 0.01 8.27 -12.57
C ALA A 265 0.75 8.36 -13.92
N TRP A 266 1.12 7.21 -14.48
CA TRP A 266 1.91 7.11 -15.71
C TRP A 266 1.60 5.80 -16.43
N GLU A 267 0.43 5.73 -17.07
CA GLU A 267 -0.09 4.49 -17.66
C GLU A 267 0.71 3.97 -18.85
N ASP A 268 1.39 4.86 -19.60
CA ASP A 268 2.30 4.51 -20.71
C ASP A 268 3.47 3.61 -20.23
N ARG A 269 3.90 3.79 -18.98
CA ARG A 269 4.98 3.01 -18.37
C ARG A 269 4.50 1.97 -17.35
N PHE A 270 3.50 2.33 -16.57
CA PHE A 270 2.92 1.52 -15.48
C PHE A 270 1.45 1.23 -15.80
N SER A 271 1.22 0.42 -16.85
CA SER A 271 -0.13 0.02 -17.27
C SER A 271 -0.82 -0.81 -16.19
N TYR A 272 -2.16 -0.88 -16.24
CA TYR A 272 -2.95 -1.77 -15.38
C TYR A 272 -2.39 -3.20 -15.33
N LYS A 273 -2.06 -3.75 -16.49
CA LYS A 273 -1.47 -5.10 -16.60
C LYS A 273 -0.19 -5.22 -15.78
N TYR A 274 0.73 -4.27 -15.91
CA TYR A 274 1.99 -4.27 -15.16
C TYR A 274 1.74 -4.20 -13.65
N VAL A 275 0.92 -3.27 -13.19
CA VAL A 275 0.62 -3.09 -11.76
C VAL A 275 -0.06 -4.33 -11.18
N LYS A 276 -0.98 -4.94 -11.95
CA LYS A 276 -1.65 -6.19 -11.59
C LYS A 276 -0.67 -7.35 -11.45
N GLU A 277 0.24 -7.52 -12.40
CA GLU A 277 1.27 -8.58 -12.37
C GLU A 277 2.18 -8.41 -11.13
N GLN A 278 2.59 -7.19 -10.79
CA GLN A 278 3.37 -6.90 -9.57
C GLN A 278 2.58 -7.24 -8.30
N TYR A 279 1.31 -6.89 -8.26
CA TYR A 279 0.45 -7.21 -7.12
C TYR A 279 0.23 -8.72 -6.98
N GLU A 280 -0.08 -9.43 -8.07
CA GLU A 280 -0.25 -10.88 -8.07
C GLU A 280 1.03 -11.61 -7.62
N MET A 281 2.20 -11.12 -8.06
CA MET A 281 3.49 -11.64 -7.58
C MET A 281 3.66 -11.38 -6.08
N ALA A 282 3.33 -10.16 -5.61
CA ALA A 282 3.39 -9.82 -4.20
C ALA A 282 2.46 -10.70 -3.34
N VAL A 283 1.26 -11.01 -3.85
CA VAL A 283 0.32 -11.95 -3.20
C VAL A 283 0.93 -13.34 -3.12
N LYS A 284 1.44 -13.88 -4.24
CA LYS A 284 2.05 -15.23 -4.29
C LYS A 284 3.27 -15.36 -3.38
N THR A 285 4.06 -14.30 -3.25
CA THR A 285 5.29 -14.29 -2.42
C THR A 285 5.06 -13.83 -0.98
N GLY A 286 3.82 -13.50 -0.60
CA GLY A 286 3.50 -12.97 0.73
C GLY A 286 4.02 -11.55 1.00
N LYS A 287 4.40 -10.78 -0.05
CA LYS A 287 5.04 -9.46 0.06
C LYS A 287 4.11 -8.29 -0.30
N VAL A 288 2.82 -8.44 -0.07
CA VAL A 288 1.82 -7.37 -0.38
C VAL A 288 2.13 -6.05 0.32
N ALA A 289 2.65 -6.11 1.55
CA ALA A 289 3.05 -4.91 2.29
C ALA A 289 4.13 -4.09 1.55
N GLY A 290 5.10 -4.76 0.92
CA GLY A 290 6.12 -4.10 0.09
C GLY A 290 5.51 -3.43 -1.14
N PHE A 291 4.59 -4.12 -1.84
CA PHE A 291 3.84 -3.52 -2.95
C PHE A 291 3.07 -2.27 -2.51
N MET A 292 2.35 -2.37 -1.39
CA MET A 292 1.57 -1.24 -0.86
C MET A 292 2.46 -0.07 -0.44
N GLN A 293 3.62 -0.34 0.14
CA GLN A 293 4.58 0.68 0.52
C GLN A 293 5.23 1.34 -0.69
N GLU A 294 5.81 0.56 -1.61
CA GLU A 294 6.65 1.09 -2.68
C GLU A 294 5.84 1.71 -3.83
N LEU A 295 4.68 1.14 -4.16
CA LEU A 295 3.87 1.60 -5.29
C LEU A 295 2.65 2.41 -4.85
N MET A 296 1.99 2.02 -3.77
CA MET A 296 0.78 2.69 -3.29
C MET A 296 1.06 3.71 -2.17
N LEU A 297 2.31 3.80 -1.69
CA LEU A 297 2.76 4.68 -0.59
C LEU A 297 2.01 4.44 0.73
N ARG A 298 1.40 3.26 0.90
CA ARG A 298 0.69 2.87 2.12
C ARG A 298 1.62 2.06 3.02
N ILE A 299 2.08 2.70 4.10
CA ILE A 299 3.02 2.10 5.05
C ILE A 299 2.24 1.38 6.14
N THR A 300 2.62 0.14 6.42
CA THR A 300 2.06 -0.66 7.52
C THR A 300 3.21 -1.37 8.22
N SER A 301 3.46 -1.02 9.48
CA SER A 301 4.44 -1.75 10.29
C SER A 301 3.87 -3.11 10.70
N GLU A 302 4.73 -4.15 10.77
CA GLU A 302 4.28 -5.47 11.24
C GLU A 302 3.76 -5.43 12.68
N GLU A 303 4.34 -4.56 13.50
CA GLU A 303 3.96 -4.38 14.90
C GLU A 303 2.56 -3.77 15.07
N GLU A 304 2.09 -2.97 14.10
CA GLU A 304 0.76 -2.36 14.12
C GLU A 304 -0.33 -3.28 13.60
N ARG A 305 0.04 -4.38 12.93
CA ARG A 305 -0.95 -5.33 12.39
C ARG A 305 -1.68 -6.02 13.53
N LEU A 306 -3.00 -6.06 13.41
CA LEU A 306 -3.84 -6.78 14.36
C LEU A 306 -3.59 -8.29 14.28
N VAL A 307 -3.35 -8.82 13.08
CA VAL A 307 -3.01 -10.23 12.83
C VAL A 307 -1.66 -10.30 12.13
N GLN A 308 -0.70 -11.00 12.74
CA GLN A 308 0.66 -11.20 12.20
C GLN A 308 0.74 -12.51 11.42
N GLU A 309 1.78 -12.69 10.60
CA GLU A 309 2.02 -13.96 9.90
C GLU A 309 2.16 -15.16 10.86
N ALA A 310 2.73 -14.93 12.03
CA ALA A 310 2.85 -15.94 13.08
C ALA A 310 1.52 -16.40 13.67
N ASP A 311 0.45 -15.60 13.53
CA ASP A 311 -0.89 -15.93 13.99
C ASP A 311 -1.67 -16.79 12.97
N ILE A 312 -1.17 -16.91 11.73
CA ILE A 312 -1.79 -17.67 10.66
C ILE A 312 -1.40 -19.16 10.80
N ARG A 313 -2.41 -20.00 10.94
CA ARG A 313 -2.22 -21.45 11.07
C ARG A 313 -2.84 -22.19 9.90
N TRP A 314 -2.28 -23.34 9.59
CA TRP A 314 -2.66 -24.15 8.44
C TRP A 314 -3.12 -25.54 8.86
N TYR A 315 -4.06 -26.13 8.13
CA TYR A 315 -4.56 -27.49 8.33
C TYR A 315 -4.72 -28.21 6.99
N SER A 316 -4.82 -29.54 7.01
CA SER A 316 -5.13 -30.33 5.80
C SER A 316 -6.64 -30.43 5.58
N LYS A 317 -7.14 -29.81 4.49
CA LYS A 317 -8.56 -29.86 4.08
C LYS A 317 -9.01 -31.29 3.80
N ALA A 318 -8.14 -32.13 3.24
CA ALA A 318 -8.45 -33.53 2.97
C ALA A 318 -8.76 -34.29 4.28
N LYS A 319 -7.96 -34.09 5.35
CA LYS A 319 -8.24 -34.71 6.66
C LYS A 319 -9.60 -34.25 7.21
N LEU A 320 -9.93 -32.96 7.14
CA LEU A 320 -11.21 -32.43 7.59
C LEU A 320 -12.39 -33.05 6.81
N LEU A 321 -12.30 -33.15 5.49
CA LEU A 321 -13.36 -33.68 4.65
C LEU A 321 -13.62 -35.17 4.92
N ASN A 322 -12.61 -35.93 5.29
CA ASN A 322 -12.74 -37.33 5.69
C ASN A 322 -13.39 -37.51 7.08
N SER A 323 -13.37 -36.45 7.90
CA SER A 323 -13.86 -36.47 9.28
C SER A 323 -14.94 -35.42 9.54
N LYS A 324 -15.81 -35.15 8.56
CA LYS A 324 -16.84 -34.08 8.61
C LYS A 324 -17.72 -34.12 9.87
N HIS A 325 -17.99 -35.30 10.42
CA HIS A 325 -18.81 -35.50 11.61
C HIS A 325 -18.19 -34.91 12.91
N LEU A 326 -16.89 -34.60 12.89
CA LEU A 326 -16.19 -33.98 14.03
C LEU A 326 -16.33 -32.44 14.05
N TYR A 327 -17.07 -31.88 13.11
CA TYR A 327 -17.20 -30.42 12.95
C TYR A 327 -18.64 -30.00 12.81
N ASN A 328 -18.98 -28.84 13.39
CA ASN A 328 -20.18 -28.10 13.09
C ASN A 328 -19.84 -26.97 12.10
N TYR A 329 -20.67 -26.80 11.06
CA TYR A 329 -20.42 -25.80 10.03
C TYR A 329 -21.25 -24.56 10.27
N TYR A 330 -20.68 -23.40 9.90
CA TYR A 330 -21.30 -22.09 9.96
C TYR A 330 -20.97 -21.33 8.68
N ILE A 331 -21.84 -20.42 8.27
CA ILE A 331 -21.61 -19.55 7.12
C ILE A 331 -21.72 -18.11 7.57
N THR A 332 -20.80 -17.26 7.14
CA THR A 332 -20.85 -15.80 7.28
C THR A 332 -20.97 -15.18 5.90
N THR A 333 -21.71 -14.07 5.77
CA THR A 333 -21.93 -13.40 4.49
C THR A 333 -21.81 -11.89 4.65
N ASP A 334 -21.13 -11.27 3.68
CA ASP A 334 -21.14 -9.82 3.49
C ASP A 334 -21.46 -9.55 2.02
N PHE A 335 -22.68 -9.08 1.76
CA PHE A 335 -23.18 -8.89 0.40
C PHE A 335 -23.06 -7.42 -0.03
N ALA A 336 -22.31 -7.15 -1.08
CA ALA A 336 -22.29 -5.85 -1.73
C ALA A 336 -23.66 -5.53 -2.35
N THR A 337 -24.20 -4.36 -2.03
CA THR A 337 -25.53 -3.94 -2.47
C THR A 337 -25.55 -3.21 -3.82
N SER A 338 -24.39 -2.87 -4.40
CA SER A 338 -24.24 -2.05 -5.59
C SER A 338 -23.83 -2.85 -6.82
N LYS A 339 -24.43 -2.53 -7.98
CA LYS A 339 -24.08 -3.10 -9.31
C LYS A 339 -22.86 -2.44 -9.96
N LYS A 340 -22.28 -1.40 -9.37
CA LYS A 340 -21.12 -0.71 -9.95
C LYS A 340 -19.87 -1.58 -9.75
N GLN A 341 -19.00 -1.64 -10.75
CA GLN A 341 -17.74 -2.38 -10.67
C GLN A 341 -16.78 -1.80 -9.61
N SER A 342 -17.03 -0.58 -9.12
CA SER A 342 -16.39 0.02 -7.94
C SER A 342 -16.88 -0.58 -6.61
N ALA A 343 -17.92 -1.44 -6.64
CA ALA A 343 -18.52 -2.02 -5.45
C ALA A 343 -17.53 -2.94 -4.69
N ASP A 344 -17.81 -3.13 -3.41
CA ASP A 344 -17.12 -4.05 -2.54
C ASP A 344 -17.33 -5.51 -3.01
N PHE A 345 -16.48 -6.40 -2.57
CA PHE A 345 -16.67 -7.82 -2.83
C PHE A 345 -17.89 -8.33 -2.06
N SER A 346 -18.66 -9.22 -2.70
CA SER A 346 -19.55 -10.09 -1.94
C SER A 346 -18.73 -11.25 -1.39
N VAL A 347 -18.85 -11.49 -0.10
CA VAL A 347 -18.11 -12.52 0.63
C VAL A 347 -19.09 -13.52 1.21
N ILE A 348 -18.83 -14.82 0.99
CA ILE A 348 -19.49 -15.93 1.64
C ILE A 348 -18.41 -16.85 2.15
N PHE A 349 -18.29 -17.03 3.46
CA PHE A 349 -17.30 -17.91 4.06
C PHE A 349 -17.95 -19.09 4.79
N VAL A 350 -17.41 -20.27 4.58
CA VAL A 350 -17.80 -21.50 5.29
C VAL A 350 -16.74 -21.81 6.34
N TRP A 351 -17.18 -21.95 7.57
CA TRP A 351 -16.36 -22.22 8.73
C TRP A 351 -16.73 -23.56 9.34
N ALA A 352 -15.74 -24.37 9.66
CA ALA A 352 -15.90 -25.56 10.50
C ALA A 352 -15.46 -25.21 11.92
N TYR A 353 -16.22 -25.69 12.91
CA TYR A 353 -15.94 -25.49 14.33
C TYR A 353 -15.78 -26.84 15.01
N ASN A 354 -14.67 -27.08 15.69
CA ASN A 354 -14.35 -28.35 16.32
C ASN A 354 -14.63 -28.35 17.83
N ALA A 355 -14.42 -29.48 18.47
CA ALA A 355 -14.61 -29.66 19.92
C ALA A 355 -13.63 -28.80 20.75
N ASN A 356 -12.46 -28.45 20.23
CA ASN A 356 -11.47 -27.59 20.87
C ASN A 356 -11.82 -26.10 20.81
N GLY A 357 -12.84 -25.74 20.06
CA GLY A 357 -13.23 -24.33 19.88
C GLY A 357 -12.38 -23.63 18.82
N ASP A 358 -11.83 -24.38 17.86
CA ASP A 358 -11.09 -23.82 16.75
C ASP A 358 -12.00 -23.56 15.54
N TRP A 359 -11.76 -22.46 14.85
CA TRP A 359 -12.40 -22.09 13.62
C TRP A 359 -11.52 -22.41 12.42
N LEU A 360 -12.04 -23.22 11.52
CA LEU A 360 -11.36 -23.60 10.30
C LEU A 360 -12.11 -23.01 9.10
N TRP A 361 -11.44 -22.13 8.35
CA TRP A 361 -11.98 -21.68 7.07
C TRP A 361 -11.93 -22.84 6.06
N VAL A 362 -13.07 -23.26 5.52
CA VAL A 362 -13.16 -24.47 4.70
C VAL A 362 -13.36 -24.16 3.22
N ASP A 363 -14.25 -23.20 2.94
CA ASP A 363 -14.66 -22.84 1.58
C ASP A 363 -15.19 -21.41 1.57
N GLY A 364 -15.35 -20.84 0.38
CA GLY A 364 -15.96 -19.52 0.28
C GLY A 364 -15.98 -18.94 -1.12
N VAL A 365 -16.64 -17.81 -1.22
CA VAL A 365 -16.74 -16.98 -2.42
C VAL A 365 -16.30 -15.56 -2.06
N VAL A 366 -15.40 -14.98 -2.84
CA VAL A 366 -14.97 -13.58 -2.75
C VAL A 366 -14.97 -13.03 -4.17
N GLU A 367 -16.12 -12.52 -4.59
CA GLU A 367 -16.33 -12.10 -5.98
C GLU A 367 -17.21 -10.85 -6.05
N ARG A 368 -17.06 -10.07 -7.13
CA ARG A 368 -17.95 -8.98 -7.50
C ARG A 368 -19.00 -9.52 -8.44
N GLN A 369 -20.16 -9.85 -7.91
CA GLN A 369 -21.21 -10.48 -8.68
C GLN A 369 -22.59 -9.94 -8.30
N GLN A 370 -23.60 -10.25 -9.10
CA GLN A 370 -24.98 -9.85 -8.85
C GLN A 370 -25.56 -10.63 -7.66
N MET A 371 -26.57 -10.04 -7.01
CA MET A 371 -27.17 -10.59 -5.80
C MET A 371 -27.82 -11.96 -6.03
N ASP A 372 -28.43 -12.18 -7.19
CA ASP A 372 -28.99 -13.49 -7.59
C ASP A 372 -27.93 -14.59 -7.57
N LYS A 373 -26.73 -14.30 -8.12
CA LYS A 373 -25.61 -15.24 -8.10
C LYS A 373 -25.03 -15.44 -6.69
N ASN A 374 -25.03 -14.39 -5.86
CA ASN A 374 -24.65 -14.52 -4.45
C ASN A 374 -25.59 -15.48 -3.72
N ILE A 375 -26.89 -15.39 -3.98
CA ILE A 375 -27.90 -16.29 -3.42
C ILE A 375 -27.67 -17.70 -3.91
N ASP A 376 -27.46 -17.92 -5.21
CA ASP A 376 -27.18 -19.25 -5.76
C ASP A 376 -25.95 -19.88 -5.10
N ASP A 377 -24.86 -19.11 -4.93
CA ASP A 377 -23.66 -19.59 -4.26
C ASP A 377 -23.90 -19.89 -2.78
N LEU A 378 -24.68 -19.05 -2.07
CA LEU A 378 -25.06 -19.31 -0.68
C LEU A 378 -25.82 -20.65 -0.56
N PHE A 379 -26.87 -20.84 -1.37
CA PHE A 379 -27.67 -22.06 -1.32
C PHE A 379 -26.85 -23.29 -1.71
N ARG A 380 -25.98 -23.21 -2.69
CA ARG A 380 -25.01 -24.26 -3.04
C ARG A 380 -24.15 -24.66 -1.86
N LEU A 381 -23.57 -23.69 -1.15
CA LEU A 381 -22.71 -23.93 0.02
C LEU A 381 -23.53 -24.48 1.20
N VAL A 382 -24.75 -24.01 1.42
CA VAL A 382 -25.67 -24.56 2.41
C VAL A 382 -25.93 -26.04 2.16
N GLN A 383 -26.20 -26.44 0.92
CA GLN A 383 -26.45 -27.85 0.56
C GLN A 383 -25.19 -28.73 0.77
N ILE A 384 -23.99 -28.21 0.51
CA ILE A 384 -22.72 -28.96 0.65
C ILE A 384 -22.37 -29.18 2.11
N TYR A 385 -22.54 -28.14 2.95
CA TYR A 385 -21.98 -28.11 4.31
C TYR A 385 -23.03 -28.23 5.42
N ASN A 386 -24.30 -28.09 5.12
CA ASN A 386 -25.42 -28.14 6.06
C ASN A 386 -25.15 -27.35 7.35
N PRO A 387 -25.00 -26.01 7.27
CA PRO A 387 -24.55 -25.20 8.39
C PRO A 387 -25.55 -25.13 9.52
N GLN A 388 -25.08 -25.06 10.76
CA GLN A 388 -25.90 -24.86 11.96
C GLN A 388 -26.58 -23.48 11.95
N ALA A 389 -25.88 -22.46 11.41
CA ALA A 389 -26.42 -21.13 11.22
C ALA A 389 -25.71 -20.38 10.09
N VAL A 390 -26.45 -19.46 9.46
CA VAL A 390 -25.97 -18.54 8.44
C VAL A 390 -26.06 -17.12 8.98
N GLY A 391 -24.93 -16.41 9.04
CA GLY A 391 -24.87 -15.00 9.39
C GLY A 391 -25.16 -14.13 8.18
N VAL A 392 -26.18 -13.32 8.28
CA VAL A 392 -26.55 -12.32 7.28
C VAL A 392 -26.62 -10.97 7.98
N GLU A 393 -25.84 -9.99 7.50
CA GLU A 393 -25.90 -8.65 8.06
C GLU A 393 -27.18 -7.94 7.63
N VAL A 394 -27.87 -7.33 8.61
CA VAL A 394 -29.12 -6.59 8.40
C VAL A 394 -28.93 -5.16 8.92
N THR A 395 -28.85 -4.20 8.02
CA THR A 395 -28.79 -2.77 8.34
C THR A 395 -30.03 -2.05 7.85
N GLY A 396 -30.68 -1.27 8.70
CA GLY A 396 -31.80 -0.39 8.35
C GLY A 396 -32.95 -1.07 7.59
N GLN A 397 -33.11 -0.77 6.31
CA GLN A 397 -34.22 -1.27 5.45
C GLN A 397 -34.05 -2.72 4.98
N GLN A 398 -33.01 -3.44 5.36
CA GLN A 398 -32.67 -4.77 4.84
C GLN A 398 -33.47 -5.93 5.46
N ASN A 399 -34.49 -5.66 6.29
CA ASN A 399 -35.43 -6.72 6.71
C ASN A 399 -36.11 -7.43 5.51
N ALA A 400 -36.28 -6.71 4.38
CA ALA A 400 -36.76 -7.29 3.13
C ALA A 400 -35.82 -8.37 2.56
N PHE A 401 -34.50 -8.29 2.86
CA PHE A 401 -33.54 -9.29 2.38
C PHE A 401 -33.70 -10.64 3.09
N ILE A 402 -33.93 -10.63 4.40
CA ILE A 402 -34.25 -11.87 5.14
C ILE A 402 -35.51 -12.50 4.62
N GLN A 403 -36.56 -11.71 4.34
CA GLN A 403 -37.83 -12.22 3.76
C GLN A 403 -37.59 -12.80 2.36
N TRP A 404 -36.75 -12.19 1.56
CA TRP A 404 -36.39 -12.73 0.25
C TRP A 404 -35.67 -14.07 0.38
N LEU A 405 -34.66 -14.19 1.25
CA LEU A 405 -33.98 -15.45 1.52
C LEU A 405 -34.94 -16.53 2.02
N GLN A 406 -35.89 -16.18 2.89
CA GLN A 406 -36.93 -17.12 3.36
C GLN A 406 -37.83 -17.61 2.22
N LYS A 407 -38.16 -16.73 1.28
CA LYS A 407 -38.89 -17.13 0.07
C LYS A 407 -38.06 -18.08 -0.79
N GLU A 408 -36.80 -17.77 -1.04
CA GLU A 408 -35.88 -18.65 -1.78
C GLU A 408 -35.68 -20.01 -1.11
N MET A 409 -35.72 -20.09 0.23
CA MET A 409 -35.71 -21.36 0.96
C MET A 409 -36.93 -22.23 0.60
N ILE A 410 -38.11 -21.62 0.52
CA ILE A 410 -39.34 -22.30 0.14
C ILE A 410 -39.25 -22.75 -1.33
N ASP A 411 -38.91 -21.83 -2.23
CA ASP A 411 -38.90 -22.09 -3.68
C ASP A 411 -37.87 -23.17 -4.07
N ARG A 412 -36.72 -23.21 -3.35
CA ARG A 412 -35.64 -24.19 -3.58
C ARG A 412 -35.75 -25.45 -2.71
N ASN A 413 -36.67 -25.47 -1.75
CA ASN A 413 -36.79 -26.52 -0.73
C ASN A 413 -35.46 -26.80 -0.01
N VAL A 414 -34.74 -25.73 0.35
CA VAL A 414 -33.44 -25.77 1.09
C VAL A 414 -33.55 -24.88 2.32
N TRP A 415 -33.35 -25.48 3.49
CA TRP A 415 -33.62 -24.82 4.76
C TRP A 415 -32.32 -24.66 5.57
N PHE A 416 -32.17 -23.52 6.22
CA PHE A 416 -31.10 -23.24 7.16
C PHE A 416 -31.55 -22.24 8.23
N ASN A 417 -30.86 -22.20 9.36
CA ASN A 417 -31.13 -21.24 10.42
C ASN A 417 -30.30 -19.96 10.19
N PHE A 418 -30.91 -18.81 10.45
CA PHE A 418 -30.17 -17.57 10.52
C PHE A 418 -29.51 -17.40 11.88
N ALA A 419 -28.30 -16.83 11.91
CA ALA A 419 -27.76 -16.29 13.16
C ALA A 419 -28.69 -15.19 13.66
N SER A 420 -28.95 -15.19 14.98
CA SER A 420 -29.91 -14.27 15.58
C SER A 420 -29.19 -13.13 16.28
N SER A 421 -29.79 -11.93 16.24
CA SER A 421 -29.34 -10.81 17.06
C SER A 421 -29.41 -11.18 18.55
N SER A 422 -28.32 -10.99 19.28
CA SER A 422 -28.24 -11.26 20.72
C SER A 422 -29.19 -10.41 21.56
N LYS A 423 -29.61 -9.25 21.05
CA LYS A 423 -30.48 -8.29 21.75
C LYS A 423 -31.97 -8.56 21.51
N THR A 424 -32.35 -8.90 20.28
CA THR A 424 -33.78 -9.01 19.90
C THR A 424 -34.21 -10.44 19.63
N GLY A 425 -33.30 -11.37 19.44
CA GLY A 425 -33.61 -12.74 19.02
C GLY A 425 -34.10 -12.85 17.57
N GLU A 426 -34.20 -11.74 16.84
CA GLU A 426 -34.64 -11.72 15.45
C GLU A 426 -33.57 -12.26 14.51
N PRO A 427 -33.96 -12.86 13.37
CA PRO A 427 -33.03 -13.32 12.36
C PRO A 427 -32.13 -12.20 11.83
N GLY A 428 -30.86 -12.54 11.60
CA GLY A 428 -29.86 -11.64 11.06
C GLY A 428 -28.98 -10.97 12.10
N ILE A 429 -27.76 -10.63 11.69
CA ILE A 429 -26.75 -9.94 12.51
C ILE A 429 -26.98 -8.43 12.33
N ARG A 430 -27.11 -7.73 13.45
CA ARG A 430 -27.27 -6.27 13.50
C ARG A 430 -26.11 -5.67 14.25
N PRO A 431 -25.04 -5.24 13.53
CA PRO A 431 -23.89 -4.60 14.15
C PRO A 431 -24.30 -3.27 14.78
N ASP A 432 -23.82 -3.04 16.00
CA ASP A 432 -23.99 -1.77 16.74
C ASP A 432 -22.67 -1.00 16.95
N THR A 433 -21.59 -1.53 16.38
CA THR A 433 -20.24 -0.95 16.48
C THR A 433 -19.60 -0.83 15.11
N ASP A 434 -18.57 0.02 15.01
CA ASP A 434 -17.77 0.16 13.78
C ASP A 434 -17.02 -1.13 13.43
N LYS A 435 -16.56 -1.22 12.18
CA LYS A 435 -15.91 -2.40 11.61
C LYS A 435 -14.65 -2.82 12.37
N LEU A 436 -13.79 -1.85 12.75
CA LEU A 436 -12.56 -2.13 13.48
C LEU A 436 -12.88 -2.71 14.85
N SER A 437 -13.83 -2.13 15.57
CA SER A 437 -14.29 -2.64 16.86
C SER A 437 -14.84 -4.06 16.76
N ARG A 438 -15.57 -4.38 15.70
CA ARG A 438 -16.06 -5.74 15.42
C ARG A 438 -14.91 -6.71 15.19
N PHE A 439 -13.95 -6.32 14.37
CA PHE A 439 -12.79 -7.17 14.09
C PHE A 439 -11.95 -7.42 15.35
N ASN A 440 -11.80 -6.43 16.20
CA ASN A 440 -11.09 -6.56 17.47
C ASN A 440 -11.71 -7.62 18.42
N LEU A 441 -12.97 -8.02 18.24
CA LEU A 441 -13.58 -9.13 18.98
C LEU A 441 -13.01 -10.51 18.57
N VAL A 442 -12.56 -10.67 17.33
CA VAL A 442 -12.02 -11.94 16.81
C VAL A 442 -10.48 -11.98 16.80
N VAL A 443 -9.81 -10.83 16.88
CA VAL A 443 -8.33 -10.75 16.94
C VAL A 443 -7.74 -11.63 18.06
N PRO A 444 -8.29 -11.68 19.29
CA PRO A 444 -7.79 -12.58 20.34
C PRO A 444 -7.80 -14.06 19.94
N TRP A 445 -8.74 -14.49 19.09
CA TRP A 445 -8.78 -15.87 18.62
C TRP A 445 -7.64 -16.17 17.64
N PHE A 446 -7.26 -15.20 16.78
CA PHE A 446 -6.04 -15.32 15.97
C PHE A 446 -4.80 -15.45 16.86
N LYS A 447 -4.66 -14.58 17.86
CA LYS A 447 -3.53 -14.59 18.81
C LYS A 447 -3.46 -15.87 19.61
N ALA A 448 -4.61 -16.46 19.97
CA ALA A 448 -4.71 -17.73 20.66
C ALA A 448 -4.52 -18.95 19.72
N GLY A 449 -4.27 -18.75 18.42
CA GLY A 449 -4.10 -19.82 17.44
C GLY A 449 -5.38 -20.62 17.18
N LYS A 450 -6.55 -19.97 17.25
CA LYS A 450 -7.87 -20.59 17.06
C LYS A 450 -8.42 -20.48 15.63
N PHE A 451 -7.67 -19.84 14.72
CA PHE A 451 -8.03 -19.74 13.30
C PHE A 451 -7.08 -20.56 12.43
N TYR A 452 -7.65 -21.34 11.52
CA TYR A 452 -6.92 -22.22 10.62
C TYR A 452 -7.40 -22.08 9.18
N TYR A 453 -6.44 -22.21 8.24
CA TYR A 453 -6.68 -22.12 6.80
C TYR A 453 -6.20 -23.41 6.10
N PRO A 454 -6.86 -23.82 4.99
CA PRO A 454 -6.46 -25.06 4.31
C PRO A 454 -5.12 -24.88 3.57
N MET A 455 -4.17 -25.76 3.86
CA MET A 455 -2.84 -25.76 3.23
C MET A 455 -2.94 -25.91 1.71
N GLU A 456 -3.87 -26.72 1.25
CA GLU A 456 -4.10 -26.99 -0.18
C GLU A 456 -4.61 -25.75 -0.95
N MET A 457 -5.11 -24.75 -0.24
CA MET A 457 -5.61 -23.50 -0.84
C MET A 457 -4.70 -22.29 -0.59
N LYS A 458 -3.51 -22.50 -0.04
CA LYS A 458 -2.57 -21.43 0.32
C LYS A 458 -2.27 -20.49 -0.85
N GLU A 459 -2.15 -21.03 -2.07
CA GLU A 459 -1.88 -20.28 -3.30
C GLU A 459 -3.17 -19.87 -4.05
N SER A 460 -4.35 -20.07 -3.45
CA SER A 460 -5.61 -19.70 -4.09
C SER A 460 -5.84 -18.18 -4.08
N LYS A 461 -6.53 -17.68 -5.12
CA LYS A 461 -6.92 -16.27 -5.22
C LYS A 461 -7.67 -15.79 -3.97
N ILE A 462 -8.60 -16.60 -3.45
CA ILE A 462 -9.44 -16.24 -2.29
C ILE A 462 -8.59 -16.03 -1.05
N ILE A 463 -7.72 -17.00 -0.72
CA ILE A 463 -6.83 -16.89 0.45
C ILE A 463 -5.85 -15.73 0.27
N GLY A 464 -5.36 -15.48 -0.95
CA GLY A 464 -4.50 -14.34 -1.25
C GLY A 464 -5.18 -12.99 -0.98
N ILE A 465 -6.44 -12.82 -1.41
CA ILE A 465 -7.23 -11.61 -1.14
C ILE A 465 -7.48 -11.47 0.37
N TYR A 466 -7.93 -12.54 1.02
CA TYR A 466 -8.25 -12.53 2.43
C TYR A 466 -7.04 -12.16 3.30
N HIS A 467 -5.92 -12.85 3.12
CA HIS A 467 -4.70 -12.53 3.87
C HIS A 467 -4.13 -11.15 3.50
N GLY A 468 -4.33 -10.70 2.26
CA GLY A 468 -4.01 -9.33 1.87
C GLY A 468 -4.74 -8.29 2.73
N GLN A 469 -6.04 -8.49 2.96
CA GLN A 469 -6.85 -7.63 3.83
C GLN A 469 -6.42 -7.73 5.31
N LEU A 470 -6.14 -8.96 5.81
CA LEU A 470 -5.64 -9.16 7.18
C LEU A 470 -4.33 -8.40 7.45
N ARG A 471 -3.41 -8.37 6.47
CA ARG A 471 -2.14 -7.63 6.58
C ARG A 471 -2.32 -6.11 6.65
N LEU A 472 -3.43 -5.59 6.13
CA LEU A 472 -3.77 -4.17 6.15
C LEU A 472 -4.62 -3.76 7.36
N ALA A 473 -5.07 -4.73 8.16
CA ALA A 473 -5.79 -4.47 9.39
C ALA A 473 -4.80 -4.08 10.51
N THR A 474 -4.91 -2.85 10.98
CA THR A 474 -4.02 -2.27 11.99
C THR A 474 -4.79 -1.74 13.19
N GLN A 475 -4.08 -1.43 14.27
CA GLN A 475 -4.67 -0.78 15.45
C GLN A 475 -5.30 0.60 15.13
N SER A 476 -4.78 1.27 14.10
CA SER A 476 -5.26 2.58 13.66
C SER A 476 -6.46 2.52 12.69
N GLY A 477 -6.78 1.34 12.14
CA GLY A 477 -7.92 1.17 11.23
C GLY A 477 -7.76 0.01 10.26
N LEU A 478 -8.82 -0.23 9.49
CA LEU A 478 -8.84 -1.16 8.36
C LEU A 478 -8.46 -0.38 7.10
N LYS A 479 -7.27 -0.64 6.55
CA LYS A 479 -6.73 0.08 5.40
C LYS A 479 -7.10 -0.63 4.10
N GLY A 480 -7.81 0.06 3.22
CA GLY A 480 -8.25 -0.50 1.94
C GLY A 480 -9.55 -1.28 2.06
N LYS A 481 -9.72 -2.33 1.22
CA LYS A 481 -10.91 -3.19 1.26
C LYS A 481 -10.89 -4.11 2.47
N ASP A 482 -12.04 -4.29 3.09
CA ASP A 482 -12.21 -5.00 4.37
C ASP A 482 -13.33 -6.06 4.36
N ASP A 483 -13.87 -6.38 3.19
CA ASP A 483 -15.02 -7.28 3.02
C ASP A 483 -14.80 -8.68 3.65
N CYS A 484 -13.57 -9.23 3.50
CA CYS A 484 -13.22 -10.51 4.11
C CYS A 484 -13.09 -10.40 5.64
N ILE A 485 -12.64 -9.25 6.12
CA ILE A 485 -12.52 -8.95 7.56
C ILE A 485 -13.92 -8.83 8.17
N ASP A 486 -14.85 -8.14 7.49
CA ASP A 486 -16.25 -8.04 7.92
C ASP A 486 -16.93 -9.40 7.97
N GLY A 487 -16.77 -10.23 6.93
CA GLY A 487 -17.26 -11.61 6.92
C GLY A 487 -16.68 -12.45 8.07
N THR A 488 -15.42 -12.24 8.45
CA THR A 488 -14.80 -12.93 9.59
C THR A 488 -15.32 -12.41 10.93
N SER A 489 -15.48 -11.09 11.04
CA SER A 489 -15.94 -10.42 12.27
C SER A 489 -17.33 -10.89 12.71
N GLN A 490 -18.16 -11.33 11.77
CA GLN A 490 -19.48 -11.88 12.06
C GLN A 490 -19.44 -13.10 12.98
N LEU A 491 -18.34 -13.85 13.00
CA LEU A 491 -18.19 -15.00 13.91
C LEU A 491 -18.34 -14.61 15.39
N ALA A 492 -18.03 -13.37 15.76
CA ALA A 492 -18.23 -12.88 17.12
C ALA A 492 -19.70 -12.84 17.56
N TYR A 493 -20.64 -12.83 16.62
CA TYR A 493 -22.08 -12.81 16.90
C TYR A 493 -22.69 -14.21 16.93
N PHE A 494 -21.93 -15.26 16.55
CA PHE A 494 -22.41 -16.63 16.65
C PHE A 494 -22.28 -17.17 18.07
N LYS A 495 -23.15 -18.12 18.42
CA LYS A 495 -23.03 -18.98 19.60
C LYS A 495 -22.74 -20.40 19.12
N PRO A 496 -21.48 -20.70 18.79
CA PRO A 496 -21.15 -21.97 18.16
C PRO A 496 -21.32 -23.12 19.16
N TRP A 497 -21.85 -24.23 18.66
CA TRP A 497 -22.01 -25.45 19.42
C TRP A 497 -20.83 -26.35 19.14
N LYS A 498 -20.27 -26.93 20.17
CA LYS A 498 -19.25 -27.98 19.99
C LYS A 498 -19.91 -29.22 19.43
N PRO A 499 -19.31 -29.89 18.43
CA PRO A 499 -19.81 -31.17 17.95
C PRO A 499 -19.84 -32.16 19.11
N SER A 500 -20.87 -33.01 19.17
CA SER A 500 -20.93 -34.08 20.13
C SER A 500 -19.77 -35.04 19.87
N ALA A 501 -18.90 -35.25 20.84
CA ALA A 501 -17.94 -36.32 20.75
C ALA A 501 -18.75 -37.62 20.59
N GLY A 502 -18.66 -38.27 19.43
CA GLY A 502 -19.33 -39.52 19.22
C GLY A 502 -18.95 -40.50 20.31
N MET A 503 -19.93 -40.97 21.08
CA MET A 503 -19.75 -42.12 21.98
C MET A 503 -19.51 -43.35 21.11
N ASN A 504 -18.37 -43.48 20.48
CA ASN A 504 -17.92 -44.73 19.91
C ASN A 504 -16.68 -45.18 20.70
N SER A 505 -16.96 -46.02 21.66
CA SER A 505 -15.97 -46.86 22.29
C SER A 505 -15.11 -47.56 21.22
N GLY A 506 -13.86 -47.21 21.11
CA GLY A 506 -12.83 -48.07 20.54
C GLY A 506 -12.22 -47.73 19.19
N GLU A 507 -12.54 -46.59 18.58
CA GLU A 507 -11.77 -46.13 17.43
C GLU A 507 -10.86 -44.96 17.78
N VAL A 508 -9.60 -45.10 17.43
CA VAL A 508 -8.54 -44.10 17.59
C VAL A 508 -9.00 -42.81 16.98
N THR A 509 -9.26 -41.78 17.78
CA THR A 509 -9.48 -40.42 17.30
C THR A 509 -8.19 -39.96 16.67
N VAL A 510 -8.12 -40.01 15.35
CA VAL A 510 -7.01 -39.40 14.61
C VAL A 510 -7.10 -37.89 14.88
N ASP A 511 -6.13 -37.35 15.59
CA ASP A 511 -5.96 -35.91 15.73
C ASP A 511 -5.84 -35.32 14.33
N PRO A 512 -6.79 -34.49 13.84
CA PRO A 512 -6.71 -33.94 12.49
C PRO A 512 -5.51 -33.02 12.29
N TRP A 513 -4.79 -32.71 13.35
CA TRP A 513 -3.64 -31.80 13.39
C TRP A 513 -2.30 -32.52 13.74
N GLY A 514 -2.36 -33.82 14.09
CA GLY A 514 -1.18 -34.57 14.47
C GLY A 514 -0.20 -34.70 13.31
N ASP A 515 1.05 -34.35 13.54
CA ASP A 515 2.18 -34.74 12.70
C ASP A 515 2.30 -36.29 12.70
N ASP A 516 2.68 -36.89 11.57
CA ASP A 516 2.85 -38.32 11.36
C ASP A 516 4.06 -38.89 12.18
N ASP A 517 4.17 -38.56 13.46
CA ASP A 517 5.10 -39.27 14.33
C ASP A 517 4.42 -40.52 14.92
N ASP A 518 4.69 -41.63 14.28
CA ASP A 518 4.40 -43.00 14.74
C ASP A 518 4.96 -43.21 16.14
N ASN A 519 4.18 -42.99 17.17
CA ASN A 519 4.21 -43.66 18.48
C ASN A 519 3.41 -42.82 19.51
N SER A 520 2.11 -42.90 19.50
CA SER A 520 1.33 -42.55 20.67
C SER A 520 0.32 -43.65 21.01
N THR A 521 0.65 -44.41 21.99
CA THR A 521 -0.29 -45.20 22.77
C THR A 521 -1.40 -44.31 23.28
N GLY A 522 -2.64 -44.74 23.04
CA GLY A 522 -3.87 -43.98 23.24
C GLY A 522 -3.93 -43.21 24.58
N VAL A 523 -4.03 -41.91 24.45
CA VAL A 523 -4.40 -41.00 25.54
C VAL A 523 -5.86 -40.61 25.32
N ASN A 524 -6.69 -40.84 26.33
CA ASN A 524 -8.10 -40.49 26.32
C ASN A 524 -8.28 -38.96 26.12
N ALA A 525 -9.21 -38.55 25.28
CA ALA A 525 -9.51 -37.17 24.99
C ALA A 525 -9.88 -36.31 26.25
N LEU A 526 -10.11 -36.95 27.39
CA LEU A 526 -10.36 -36.30 28.68
C LEU A 526 -9.09 -35.87 29.44
N ASP A 527 -7.92 -36.42 29.08
CA ASP A 527 -6.66 -36.12 29.79
C ASP A 527 -6.00 -34.81 29.35
N ASN A 528 -6.50 -34.18 28.30
CA ASN A 528 -6.01 -32.90 27.80
C ASN A 528 -6.76 -31.67 28.39
N TYR A 529 -7.60 -31.85 29.37
CA TYR A 529 -8.40 -30.76 30.00
C TYR A 529 -7.90 -30.38 31.40
N ILE A 530 -6.65 -30.58 31.75
CA ILE A 530 -6.10 -30.07 33.00
C ILE A 530 -5.03 -29.01 32.71
N VAL A 531 -5.44 -27.77 33.11
CA VAL A 531 -4.79 -26.46 33.25
C VAL A 531 -4.89 -25.56 32.05
#